data_557eb43c519ee5296fe59162f81565f1
#
_entry.id   557eb43c519ee5296fe59162f81565f1
#
_cell.length_a   1.000
_cell.length_b   1.000
_cell.length_c   1.000
_cell.angle_alpha   90.00
_cell.angle_beta   90.00
_cell.angle_gamma   90.00
#
_symmetry.space_group_name_H-M   'P 1'
#
loop_
_entity.id
_entity.type
_entity.pdbx_description
1 polymer ?
#
loop_
_entity_poly.entity_id
_entity_poly.type
_entity_poly.pdbx_seq_one_letter_code
_entity_poly.pdbx_strand_id
1 'polypeptide(L)'
;NLQGSQDSINAIILTIDDMDSDDSGDSLAQILLLQQNLQDLQLDLESSIANLDSRLNVTRAINDFSYLDFQGAQLFNFNNGLGIMMDPPIFDFANLMNASLSYSNFSNASFRNANLAGGDGLFTTFHNTDFSGSSMYNGIWRNSEFNNALFVGSQLSNTEFRYSDLSGANLSGAVAYGGSDWLMVNLSGAELTNAWMYDVDLRYADLTGADLTGARLAYLNPSYGPADITGVTWTNAICPDGTHASTVGNTCANNL
;
A
#
# COMPACT_ATOMS: atom_id res chain seq x y z
N ASN A 1 28.42 -0.14 18.90
CA ASN A 1 28.17 0.80 20.00
C ASN A 1 28.90 2.12 19.66
N LEU A 2 28.17 3.09 19.09
CA LEU A 2 28.74 4.39 18.64
C LEU A 2 29.51 5.11 19.76
N GLN A 3 29.10 4.95 21.01
CA GLN A 3 29.80 5.53 22.16
C GLN A 3 31.18 4.89 22.36
N GLY A 4 31.30 3.58 22.25
CA GLY A 4 32.58 2.88 22.38
C GLY A 4 33.60 3.27 21.28
N SER A 5 33.10 3.43 20.04
CA SER A 5 33.94 3.91 18.92
C SER A 5 34.40 5.36 19.14
N GLN A 6 33.56 6.24 19.69
CA GLN A 6 33.90 7.61 20.03
C GLN A 6 34.95 7.67 21.13
N ASP A 7 34.81 6.83 22.15
CA ASP A 7 35.78 6.74 23.27
C ASP A 7 37.15 6.24 22.76
N SER A 8 37.19 5.30 21.82
CA SER A 8 38.40 4.81 21.19
C SER A 8 39.07 5.88 20.31
N ILE A 9 38.31 6.66 19.56
CA ILE A 9 38.84 7.79 18.78
C ILE A 9 39.44 8.84 19.68
N ASN A 10 38.80 9.19 20.79
CA ASN A 10 39.30 10.15 21.75
C ASN A 10 40.62 9.68 22.42
N ALA A 11 40.75 8.37 22.71
CA ALA A 11 41.97 7.78 23.25
C ALA A 11 43.14 7.86 22.23
N ILE A 12 42.86 7.65 20.94
CA ILE A 12 43.86 7.80 19.87
C ILE A 12 44.31 9.25 19.73
N ILE A 13 43.39 10.21 19.79
CA ILE A 13 43.70 11.65 19.73
C ILE A 13 44.60 12.05 20.89
N LEU A 14 44.29 11.62 22.13
CA LEU A 14 45.15 11.90 23.30
C LEU A 14 46.53 11.30 23.17
N THR A 15 46.65 10.12 22.57
CA THR A 15 47.97 9.48 22.33
C THR A 15 48.78 10.25 21.29
N ILE A 16 48.18 10.84 20.28
CA ILE A 16 48.83 11.66 19.26
C ILE A 16 49.32 12.98 19.89
N ASP A 17 48.50 13.62 20.72
CA ASP A 17 48.88 14.89 21.39
C ASP A 17 50.08 14.70 22.35
N ASP A 18 50.20 13.54 23.03
CA ASP A 18 51.31 13.19 23.90
C ASP A 18 52.62 12.93 23.10
N MET A 19 52.51 12.45 21.85
CA MET A 19 53.65 12.19 20.97
C MET A 19 54.39 13.47 20.51
N ASP A 20 53.72 14.61 20.48
CA ASP A 20 54.28 15.88 19.99
C ASP A 20 55.13 16.59 21.07
N SER A 21 55.19 16.05 22.30
CA SER A 21 55.81 16.71 23.46
C SER A 21 57.18 16.16 23.91
N ASP A 22 57.67 15.02 23.38
CA ASP A 22 58.91 14.41 23.87
C ASP A 22 59.78 13.75 22.75
N ASP A 23 61.00 14.24 22.58
CA ASP A 23 61.98 13.84 21.55
C ASP A 23 62.85 12.60 21.98
N SER A 24 62.29 11.69 22.80
CA SER A 24 62.98 10.50 23.28
C SER A 24 62.40 9.20 22.75
N GLY A 25 63.24 8.29 22.30
CA GLY A 25 63.08 6.97 21.66
C GLY A 25 61.89 6.06 21.95
N ASP A 26 60.85 6.55 22.61
CA ASP A 26 59.57 5.84 22.85
C ASP A 26 58.59 5.90 21.68
N SER A 27 58.92 6.62 20.61
CA SER A 27 58.02 6.85 19.46
C SER A 27 57.60 5.54 18.75
N LEU A 28 58.47 4.51 18.73
CA LEU A 28 58.17 3.24 18.07
C LEU A 28 57.13 2.43 18.84
N ALA A 29 57.19 2.41 20.18
CA ALA A 29 56.23 1.74 21.01
C ALA A 29 54.84 2.42 20.95
N GLN A 30 54.84 3.75 20.91
CA GLN A 30 53.61 4.54 20.76
C GLN A 30 52.99 4.37 19.38
N ILE A 31 53.78 4.30 18.30
CA ILE A 31 53.31 4.01 16.95
C ILE A 31 52.67 2.60 16.88
N LEU A 32 53.30 1.60 17.49
CA LEU A 32 52.76 0.23 17.55
C LEU A 32 51.45 0.20 18.33
N LEU A 33 51.34 0.92 19.45
CA LEU A 33 50.10 1.02 20.22
C LEU A 33 49.01 1.72 19.41
N LEU A 34 49.33 2.76 18.67
CA LEU A 34 48.40 3.47 17.80
C LEU A 34 47.90 2.57 16.67
N GLN A 35 48.79 1.79 16.06
CA GLN A 35 48.42 0.80 15.04
C GLN A 35 47.48 -0.25 15.59
N GLN A 36 47.73 -0.76 16.81
CA GLN A 36 46.83 -1.73 17.47
C GLN A 36 45.46 -1.11 17.73
N ASN A 37 45.39 0.11 18.27
CA ASN A 37 44.15 0.81 18.55
C ASN A 37 43.33 1.08 17.27
N LEU A 38 44.00 1.40 16.16
CA LEU A 38 43.35 1.58 14.84
C LEU A 38 42.78 0.25 14.32
N GLN A 39 43.51 -0.86 14.52
CA GLN A 39 43.06 -2.18 14.10
C GLN A 39 41.85 -2.66 14.91
N ASP A 40 41.87 -2.39 16.23
CA ASP A 40 40.74 -2.70 17.12
C ASP A 40 39.50 -1.86 16.75
N LEU A 41 39.69 -0.56 16.42
CA LEU A 41 38.62 0.31 15.95
C LEU A 41 38.04 -0.15 14.61
N GLN A 42 38.87 -0.62 13.69
CA GLN A 42 38.42 -1.16 12.41
C GLN A 42 37.54 -2.41 12.61
N LEU A 43 37.96 -3.32 13.49
CA LEU A 43 37.18 -4.52 13.83
C LEU A 43 35.83 -4.18 14.48
N ASP A 44 35.80 -3.16 15.37
CA ASP A 44 34.57 -2.71 16.01
C ASP A 44 33.61 -2.05 14.99
N LEU A 45 34.14 -1.29 14.04
CA LEU A 45 33.38 -0.70 12.96
C LEU A 45 32.80 -1.77 12.01
N GLU A 46 33.60 -2.77 11.62
CA GLU A 46 33.14 -3.90 10.79
C GLU A 46 32.04 -4.69 11.49
N SER A 47 32.18 -4.96 12.80
CA SER A 47 31.15 -5.60 13.61
C SER A 47 29.88 -4.76 13.70
N SER A 48 30.00 -3.45 13.83
CA SER A 48 28.86 -2.52 13.87
C SER A 48 28.13 -2.48 12.53
N ILE A 49 28.84 -2.48 11.41
CA ILE A 49 28.28 -2.56 10.06
C ILE A 49 27.54 -3.88 9.88
N ALA A 50 28.14 -5.02 10.23
CA ALA A 50 27.50 -6.32 10.12
C ALA A 50 26.22 -6.42 10.97
N ASN A 51 26.20 -5.80 12.16
CA ASN A 51 25.02 -5.72 13.01
C ASN A 51 23.92 -4.86 12.36
N LEU A 52 24.28 -3.72 11.76
CA LEU A 52 23.35 -2.86 11.03
C LEU A 52 22.76 -3.58 9.82
N ASP A 53 23.56 -4.29 9.03
CA ASP A 53 23.11 -5.08 7.90
C ASP A 53 22.17 -6.22 8.33
N SER A 54 22.51 -6.90 9.44
CA SER A 54 21.64 -7.94 10.02
C SER A 54 20.30 -7.35 10.46
N ARG A 55 20.31 -6.19 11.15
CA ARG A 55 19.08 -5.50 11.57
C ARG A 55 18.26 -4.99 10.38
N LEU A 56 18.91 -4.49 9.34
CA LEU A 56 18.26 -4.06 8.10
C LEU A 56 17.58 -5.23 7.39
N ASN A 57 18.25 -6.37 7.29
CA ASN A 57 17.69 -7.59 6.70
C ASN A 57 16.51 -8.15 7.54
N VAL A 58 16.60 -8.09 8.87
CA VAL A 58 15.47 -8.46 9.76
C VAL A 58 14.30 -7.49 9.56
N THR A 59 14.57 -6.18 9.40
CA THR A 59 13.50 -5.19 9.16
C THR A 59 12.81 -5.43 7.82
N ARG A 60 13.56 -5.78 6.76
CA ARG A 60 12.99 -6.17 5.47
C ARG A 60 12.15 -7.45 5.57
N ALA A 61 12.62 -8.45 6.32
CA ALA A 61 11.88 -9.69 6.54
C ALA A 61 10.61 -9.48 7.39
N ILE A 62 10.59 -8.47 8.29
CA ILE A 62 9.41 -8.14 9.12
C ILE A 62 8.28 -7.53 8.28
N ASN A 63 8.57 -6.92 7.12
CA ASN A 63 7.56 -6.30 6.27
C ASN A 63 6.98 -7.25 5.20
N ASP A 64 7.49 -8.47 5.10
CA ASP A 64 6.97 -9.48 4.17
C ASP A 64 6.11 -10.49 4.95
N PHE A 65 4.80 -10.33 4.81
CA PHE A 65 3.75 -11.16 5.40
C PHE A 65 3.09 -12.08 4.36
N SER A 66 3.76 -12.29 3.22
CA SER A 66 3.24 -13.10 2.14
C SER A 66 2.95 -14.53 2.60
N TYR A 67 1.85 -15.11 2.08
CA TYR A 67 1.39 -16.46 2.39
C TYR A 67 1.03 -16.74 3.86
N LEU A 68 1.07 -15.75 4.75
CA LEU A 68 0.71 -15.95 6.15
C LEU A 68 -0.82 -15.99 6.35
N ASP A 69 -1.24 -16.62 7.44
CA ASP A 69 -2.66 -16.71 7.84
C ASP A 69 -2.97 -15.69 8.94
N PHE A 70 -3.78 -14.70 8.59
CA PHE A 70 -4.28 -13.64 9.46
C PHE A 70 -5.81 -13.69 9.56
N GLN A 71 -6.43 -14.84 9.35
CA GLN A 71 -7.88 -14.95 9.37
C GLN A 71 -8.46 -14.43 10.69
N GLY A 72 -9.38 -13.46 10.60
CA GLY A 72 -10.01 -12.83 11.76
C GLY A 72 -9.09 -11.95 12.60
N ALA A 73 -7.86 -11.65 12.13
CA ALA A 73 -6.91 -10.81 12.86
C ALA A 73 -7.44 -9.37 13.01
N GLN A 74 -7.08 -8.73 14.12
CA GLN A 74 -7.37 -7.33 14.40
C GLN A 74 -6.11 -6.49 14.11
N LEU A 75 -5.99 -6.00 12.88
CA LEU A 75 -4.87 -5.18 12.40
C LEU A 75 -5.23 -3.68 12.41
N PHE A 76 -6.15 -3.26 13.28
CA PHE A 76 -6.58 -1.87 13.37
C PHE A 76 -5.50 -0.99 14.01
N ASN A 77 -5.49 0.31 13.64
CA ASN A 77 -4.45 1.27 14.00
C ASN A 77 -3.04 0.88 13.50
N PHE A 78 -2.92 -0.03 12.54
CA PHE A 78 -1.66 -0.30 11.87
C PHE A 78 -1.24 0.97 11.10
N ASN A 79 -0.08 1.52 11.43
CA ASN A 79 0.38 2.76 10.82
C ASN A 79 1.71 2.55 10.08
N ASN A 80 1.63 2.44 8.78
CA ASN A 80 2.79 2.38 7.88
C ASN A 80 3.61 3.70 7.86
N GLY A 81 3.11 4.75 8.53
CA GLY A 81 3.67 6.12 8.47
C GLY A 81 4.56 6.53 9.63
N LEU A 82 4.87 5.68 10.62
CA LEU A 82 5.70 6.06 11.77
C LEU A 82 7.21 6.09 11.49
N GLY A 83 7.65 6.32 10.26
CA GLY A 83 9.04 6.63 9.94
C GLY A 83 10.09 5.53 10.22
N ILE A 84 9.66 4.34 10.62
CA ILE A 84 10.53 3.22 10.98
C ILE A 84 10.49 2.12 9.91
N MET A 85 9.42 2.03 9.11
CA MET A 85 9.35 1.09 8.00
C MET A 85 9.82 1.78 6.72
N MET A 86 11.01 1.44 6.26
CA MET A 86 11.57 1.97 5.01
C MET A 86 10.95 1.34 3.77
N ASP A 87 10.37 0.14 3.90
CA ASP A 87 9.69 -0.58 2.82
C ASP A 87 8.21 -0.80 3.17
N PRO A 88 7.28 -0.62 2.22
CA PRO A 88 5.86 -0.87 2.44
C PRO A 88 5.59 -2.37 2.72
N PRO A 89 4.58 -2.71 3.56
CA PRO A 89 4.30 -4.09 3.91
C PRO A 89 3.77 -4.89 2.72
N ILE A 90 4.16 -6.17 2.66
CA ILE A 90 3.78 -7.11 1.61
C ILE A 90 2.91 -8.20 2.22
N PHE A 91 1.67 -8.31 1.77
CA PHE A 91 0.68 -9.32 2.16
C PHE A 91 0.26 -10.20 0.96
N ASP A 92 1.14 -10.36 -0.04
CA ASP A 92 0.85 -11.12 -1.24
C ASP A 92 0.46 -12.56 -0.89
N PHE A 93 -0.66 -13.06 -1.43
CA PHE A 93 -1.20 -14.38 -1.15
C PHE A 93 -1.55 -14.66 0.33
N ALA A 94 -1.51 -13.65 1.20
CA ALA A 94 -1.89 -13.83 2.61
C ALA A 94 -3.38 -14.11 2.75
N ASN A 95 -3.75 -14.89 3.77
CA ASN A 95 -5.13 -15.09 4.16
C ASN A 95 -5.53 -14.09 5.24
N LEU A 96 -6.29 -13.06 4.85
CA LEU A 96 -6.83 -12.00 5.69
C LEU A 96 -8.36 -12.07 5.79
N MET A 97 -8.95 -13.26 5.57
CA MET A 97 -10.39 -13.45 5.62
C MET A 97 -10.95 -13.03 6.99
N ASN A 98 -11.99 -12.17 6.97
CA ASN A 98 -12.60 -11.58 8.17
C ASN A 98 -11.64 -10.77 9.05
N ALA A 99 -10.47 -10.35 8.54
CA ALA A 99 -9.57 -9.48 9.29
C ALA A 99 -10.11 -8.04 9.35
N SER A 100 -9.88 -7.35 10.47
CA SER A 100 -10.15 -5.92 10.59
C SER A 100 -8.88 -5.12 10.38
N LEU A 101 -8.93 -4.21 9.38
CA LEU A 101 -7.87 -3.30 8.98
C LEU A 101 -8.24 -1.84 9.31
N SER A 102 -9.34 -1.64 10.03
CA SER A 102 -9.94 -0.32 10.27
C SER A 102 -8.99 0.66 10.96
N TYR A 103 -9.12 1.96 10.63
CA TYR A 103 -8.33 3.07 11.20
C TYR A 103 -6.82 2.94 10.98
N SER A 104 -6.40 2.30 9.91
CA SER A 104 -5.00 1.98 9.61
C SER A 104 -4.49 2.72 8.38
N ASN A 105 -3.18 2.72 8.18
CA ASN A 105 -2.54 3.24 6.98
C ASN A 105 -1.68 2.15 6.32
N PHE A 106 -2.16 1.65 5.19
CA PHE A 106 -1.50 0.66 4.34
C PHE A 106 -1.02 1.26 3.01
N SER A 107 -0.79 2.56 2.95
CA SER A 107 -0.32 3.21 1.72
C SER A 107 0.93 2.53 1.16
N ASN A 108 0.95 2.33 -0.15
CA ASN A 108 1.98 1.64 -0.92
C ASN A 108 2.16 0.15 -0.57
N ALA A 109 1.29 -0.46 0.26
CA ALA A 109 1.34 -1.88 0.58
C ALA A 109 1.02 -2.75 -0.65
N SER A 110 1.41 -4.03 -0.59
CA SER A 110 1.03 -5.03 -1.57
C SER A 110 0.14 -6.10 -0.95
N PHE A 111 -1.05 -6.31 -1.54
CA PHE A 111 -2.02 -7.35 -1.20
C PHE A 111 -2.38 -8.21 -2.43
N ARG A 112 -1.44 -8.39 -3.35
CA ARG A 112 -1.69 -9.14 -4.59
C ARG A 112 -2.13 -10.57 -4.30
N ASN A 113 -3.25 -10.97 -4.92
CA ASN A 113 -3.83 -12.31 -4.73
C ASN A 113 -4.12 -12.65 -3.27
N ALA A 114 -4.18 -11.68 -2.36
CA ALA A 114 -4.55 -11.89 -0.96
C ALA A 114 -6.05 -12.19 -0.83
N ASN A 115 -6.42 -12.94 0.21
CA ASN A 115 -7.81 -13.19 0.56
C ASN A 115 -8.24 -12.24 1.69
N LEU A 116 -8.96 -11.17 1.35
CA LEU A 116 -9.55 -10.20 2.29
C LEU A 116 -11.08 -10.37 2.39
N ALA A 117 -11.61 -11.52 1.99
CA ALA A 117 -13.06 -11.75 1.98
C ALA A 117 -13.66 -11.58 3.39
N GLY A 118 -14.78 -10.84 3.48
CA GLY A 118 -15.45 -10.54 4.74
C GLY A 118 -14.66 -9.61 5.68
N GLY A 119 -13.53 -9.09 5.24
CA GLY A 119 -12.73 -8.14 6.01
C GLY A 119 -13.38 -6.75 6.10
N ASP A 120 -12.92 -5.95 7.05
CA ASP A 120 -13.33 -4.55 7.19
C ASP A 120 -12.13 -3.61 7.24
N GLY A 121 -12.30 -2.44 6.64
CA GLY A 121 -11.30 -1.38 6.61
C GLY A 121 -11.95 -0.02 6.64
N LEU A 122 -12.69 0.27 7.74
CA LEU A 122 -13.35 1.55 7.93
C LEU A 122 -12.31 2.65 8.22
N PHE A 123 -12.44 3.81 7.56
CA PHE A 123 -11.53 4.96 7.74
C PHE A 123 -10.05 4.58 7.59
N THR A 124 -9.75 3.74 6.60
CA THR A 124 -8.41 3.22 6.32
C THR A 124 -7.82 3.87 5.09
N THR A 125 -6.52 4.13 5.10
CA THR A 125 -5.79 4.72 3.98
C THR A 125 -5.04 3.63 3.21
N PHE A 126 -5.32 3.52 1.90
CA PHE A 126 -4.73 2.57 0.96
C PHE A 126 -4.19 3.26 -0.31
N HIS A 127 -3.58 4.44 -0.16
CA HIS A 127 -3.03 5.17 -1.32
C HIS A 127 -1.96 4.32 -2.04
N ASN A 128 -2.06 4.21 -3.37
CA ASN A 128 -1.14 3.46 -4.21
C ASN A 128 -0.97 1.98 -3.81
N THR A 129 -1.92 1.40 -3.10
CA THR A 129 -1.88 -0.01 -2.65
C THR A 129 -2.24 -0.95 -3.78
N ASP A 130 -1.54 -2.09 -3.90
CA ASP A 130 -1.80 -3.08 -4.94
C ASP A 130 -2.66 -4.23 -4.42
N PHE A 131 -3.94 -4.27 -4.83
CA PHE A 131 -4.91 -5.33 -4.58
C PHE A 131 -5.17 -6.21 -5.83
N SER A 132 -4.27 -6.19 -6.83
CA SER A 132 -4.47 -6.93 -8.07
C SER A 132 -4.69 -8.42 -7.80
N GLY A 133 -5.77 -8.97 -8.37
CA GLY A 133 -6.15 -10.38 -8.20
C GLY A 133 -6.65 -10.76 -6.80
N SER A 134 -6.72 -9.83 -5.84
CA SER A 134 -7.19 -10.12 -4.49
C SER A 134 -8.69 -10.44 -4.44
N SER A 135 -9.12 -11.13 -3.38
CA SER A 135 -10.53 -11.33 -3.06
C SER A 135 -10.92 -10.43 -1.89
N MET A 136 -11.80 -9.47 -2.15
CA MET A 136 -12.40 -8.59 -1.15
C MET A 136 -13.92 -8.85 -1.01
N TYR A 137 -14.39 -10.00 -1.47
CA TYR A 137 -15.79 -10.41 -1.45
C TYR A 137 -16.43 -10.23 -0.06
N ASN A 138 -17.64 -9.65 0.01
CA ASN A 138 -18.37 -9.31 1.24
C ASN A 138 -17.59 -8.35 2.17
N GLY A 139 -16.59 -7.64 1.69
CA GLY A 139 -15.79 -6.72 2.51
C GLY A 139 -16.48 -5.37 2.74
N ILE A 140 -16.17 -4.71 3.86
CA ILE A 140 -16.71 -3.40 4.27
C ILE A 140 -15.58 -2.37 4.31
N TRP A 141 -15.52 -1.47 3.31
CA TRP A 141 -14.44 -0.51 3.08
C TRP A 141 -14.93 0.93 3.08
N ARG A 142 -15.94 1.24 3.89
CA ARG A 142 -16.60 2.55 3.93
C ARG A 142 -15.68 3.65 4.44
N ASN A 143 -15.85 4.89 3.90
CA ASN A 143 -15.12 6.10 4.31
C ASN A 143 -13.59 5.92 4.25
N SER A 144 -13.09 5.15 3.30
CA SER A 144 -11.66 4.82 3.17
C SER A 144 -11.06 5.40 1.90
N GLU A 145 -9.74 5.58 1.89
CA GLU A 145 -9.00 6.25 0.83
C GLU A 145 -8.19 5.25 0.01
N PHE A 146 -8.56 5.05 -1.26
CA PHE A 146 -7.93 4.14 -2.22
C PHE A 146 -7.35 4.88 -3.43
N ASN A 147 -6.92 6.13 -3.25
CA ASN A 147 -6.43 6.95 -4.36
C ASN A 147 -5.27 6.25 -5.08
N ASN A 148 -5.41 6.09 -6.40
CA ASN A 148 -4.46 5.39 -7.27
C ASN A 148 -4.19 3.91 -6.88
N ALA A 149 -5.05 3.26 -6.11
CA ALA A 149 -4.91 1.85 -5.79
C ALA A 149 -5.15 0.97 -7.02
N LEU A 150 -4.52 -0.21 -7.05
CA LEU A 150 -4.66 -1.17 -8.15
C LEU A 150 -5.60 -2.30 -7.74
N PHE A 151 -6.72 -2.47 -8.45
CA PHE A 151 -7.70 -3.54 -8.28
C PHE A 151 -7.82 -4.42 -9.53
N VAL A 152 -6.76 -4.50 -10.34
CA VAL A 152 -6.80 -5.21 -11.62
C VAL A 152 -7.20 -6.66 -11.42
N GLY A 153 -8.34 -7.07 -11.99
CA GLY A 153 -8.86 -8.43 -11.89
C GLY A 153 -9.29 -8.86 -10.48
N SER A 154 -9.45 -7.95 -9.53
CA SER A 154 -9.87 -8.27 -8.16
C SER A 154 -11.35 -8.68 -8.07
N GLN A 155 -11.70 -9.43 -7.01
CA GLN A 155 -13.06 -9.85 -6.70
C GLN A 155 -13.68 -8.92 -5.65
N LEU A 156 -14.55 -8.00 -6.09
CA LEU A 156 -15.17 -6.95 -5.30
C LEU A 156 -16.70 -7.16 -5.13
N SER A 157 -17.21 -8.36 -5.36
CA SER A 157 -18.64 -8.63 -5.29
C SER A 157 -19.17 -8.53 -3.86
N ASN A 158 -20.35 -7.95 -3.67
CA ASN A 158 -20.98 -7.65 -2.38
C ASN A 158 -20.13 -6.75 -1.48
N THR A 159 -19.23 -5.93 -2.05
CA THR A 159 -18.43 -4.99 -1.27
C THR A 159 -19.17 -3.70 -0.96
N GLU A 160 -18.79 -3.05 0.12
CA GLU A 160 -19.29 -1.75 0.53
C GLU A 160 -18.17 -0.70 0.47
N PHE A 161 -18.14 0.11 -0.59
CA PHE A 161 -17.23 1.27 -0.74
C PHE A 161 -17.96 2.61 -0.53
N ARG A 162 -19.06 2.60 0.19
CA ARG A 162 -19.86 3.81 0.45
C ARG A 162 -18.98 4.94 1.01
N TYR A 163 -19.04 6.12 0.39
CA TYR A 163 -18.31 7.35 0.76
C TYR A 163 -16.78 7.22 0.69
N SER A 164 -16.26 6.24 -0.04
CA SER A 164 -14.81 6.05 -0.18
C SER A 164 -14.25 6.78 -1.39
N ASP A 165 -12.96 7.11 -1.35
CA ASP A 165 -12.25 7.76 -2.43
C ASP A 165 -11.39 6.74 -3.21
N LEU A 166 -11.84 6.38 -4.42
CA LEU A 166 -11.16 5.52 -5.38
C LEU A 166 -10.66 6.35 -6.59
N SER A 167 -10.42 7.65 -6.40
CA SER A 167 -9.98 8.51 -7.50
C SER A 167 -8.64 8.02 -8.09
N GLY A 168 -8.57 7.96 -9.41
CA GLY A 168 -7.40 7.45 -10.13
C GLY A 168 -7.12 5.96 -9.94
N ALA A 169 -7.97 5.20 -9.23
CA ALA A 169 -7.76 3.76 -9.04
C ALA A 169 -7.91 2.99 -10.36
N ASN A 170 -7.15 1.89 -10.50
CA ASN A 170 -7.27 0.98 -11.63
C ASN A 170 -8.10 -0.25 -11.26
N LEU A 171 -9.34 -0.30 -11.76
CA LEU A 171 -10.29 -1.40 -11.57
C LEU A 171 -10.45 -2.23 -12.87
N SER A 172 -9.49 -2.21 -13.78
CA SER A 172 -9.59 -2.92 -15.06
C SER A 172 -9.84 -4.40 -14.85
N GLY A 173 -10.93 -4.92 -15.43
CA GLY A 173 -11.33 -6.31 -15.29
C GLY A 173 -11.77 -6.73 -13.89
N ALA A 174 -11.93 -5.81 -12.95
CA ALA A 174 -12.46 -6.11 -11.61
C ALA A 174 -13.91 -6.61 -11.69
N VAL A 175 -14.29 -7.43 -10.73
CA VAL A 175 -15.61 -8.08 -10.67
C VAL A 175 -16.36 -7.59 -9.43
N ALA A 176 -17.36 -6.72 -9.62
CA ALA A 176 -18.17 -6.12 -8.56
C ALA A 176 -19.66 -6.27 -8.88
N TYR A 177 -20.27 -7.38 -8.49
CA TYR A 177 -21.69 -7.62 -8.69
C TYR A 177 -22.38 -8.08 -7.40
N GLY A 178 -23.70 -8.31 -7.46
CA GLY A 178 -24.44 -8.95 -6.37
C GLY A 178 -24.82 -8.00 -5.24
N GLY A 179 -25.24 -6.76 -5.56
CA GLY A 179 -25.71 -5.79 -4.58
C GLY A 179 -24.57 -5.04 -3.88
N SER A 180 -23.42 -4.90 -4.53
CA SER A 180 -22.32 -4.07 -4.01
C SER A 180 -22.79 -2.63 -3.79
N ASP A 181 -22.51 -2.07 -2.62
CA ASP A 181 -22.93 -0.72 -2.21
C ASP A 181 -21.78 0.27 -2.35
N TRP A 182 -21.77 1.01 -3.46
CA TRP A 182 -20.78 2.02 -3.79
C TRP A 182 -21.41 3.43 -3.82
N LEU A 183 -22.44 3.64 -2.98
CA LEU A 183 -23.13 4.92 -2.86
C LEU A 183 -22.15 6.05 -2.57
N MET A 184 -22.22 7.14 -3.37
CA MET A 184 -21.37 8.33 -3.22
C MET A 184 -19.87 8.04 -3.24
N VAL A 185 -19.44 6.98 -3.93
CA VAL A 185 -18.02 6.70 -4.15
C VAL A 185 -17.42 7.74 -5.11
N ASN A 186 -16.20 8.16 -4.84
CA ASN A 186 -15.43 8.97 -5.78
C ASN A 186 -14.58 8.04 -6.67
N LEU A 187 -14.92 7.97 -7.96
CA LEU A 187 -14.22 7.23 -9.00
C LEU A 187 -13.65 8.18 -10.07
N SER A 188 -13.42 9.44 -9.71
CA SER A 188 -12.90 10.42 -10.68
C SER A 188 -11.54 10.00 -11.24
N GLY A 189 -11.42 9.99 -12.57
CA GLY A 189 -10.20 9.53 -13.25
C GLY A 189 -9.88 8.05 -13.11
N ALA A 190 -10.77 7.23 -12.55
CA ALA A 190 -10.54 5.79 -12.40
C ALA A 190 -10.56 5.05 -13.74
N GLU A 191 -9.78 3.96 -13.86
CA GLU A 191 -9.79 3.03 -14.98
C GLU A 191 -10.71 1.85 -14.65
N LEU A 192 -11.87 1.76 -15.33
CA LEU A 192 -12.89 0.72 -15.16
C LEU A 192 -13.01 -0.17 -16.40
N THR A 193 -11.96 -0.21 -17.25
CA THR A 193 -12.00 -0.92 -18.53
C THR A 193 -12.31 -2.40 -18.33
N ASN A 194 -13.34 -2.90 -19.03
CA ASN A 194 -13.83 -4.29 -18.95
C ASN A 194 -14.24 -4.73 -17.54
N ALA A 195 -14.49 -3.84 -16.60
CA ALA A 195 -15.00 -4.17 -15.26
C ALA A 195 -16.44 -4.73 -15.35
N TRP A 196 -16.77 -5.65 -14.46
CA TRP A 196 -18.12 -6.23 -14.34
C TRP A 196 -18.81 -5.62 -13.12
N MET A 197 -19.79 -4.73 -13.38
CA MET A 197 -20.42 -3.87 -12.36
C MET A 197 -21.96 -3.92 -12.41
N TYR A 198 -22.55 -5.03 -12.81
CA TYR A 198 -24.01 -5.16 -12.78
C TYR A 198 -24.51 -5.38 -11.34
N ASP A 199 -25.71 -4.83 -11.04
CA ASP A 199 -26.31 -4.85 -9.69
C ASP A 199 -25.44 -4.13 -8.63
N VAL A 200 -24.69 -3.09 -9.04
CA VAL A 200 -23.92 -2.20 -8.15
C VAL A 200 -24.71 -0.91 -7.89
N ASP A 201 -24.80 -0.50 -6.65
CA ASP A 201 -25.36 0.81 -6.28
C ASP A 201 -24.30 1.91 -6.45
N LEU A 202 -24.33 2.59 -7.59
CA LEU A 202 -23.47 3.74 -7.92
C LEU A 202 -24.16 5.08 -7.72
N ARG A 203 -25.29 5.12 -7.02
CA ARG A 203 -26.03 6.39 -6.84
C ARG A 203 -25.13 7.48 -6.30
N TYR A 204 -25.18 8.65 -6.97
CA TYR A 204 -24.42 9.85 -6.65
C TYR A 204 -22.90 9.65 -6.68
N ALA A 205 -22.38 8.60 -7.33
CA ALA A 205 -20.95 8.43 -7.55
C ALA A 205 -20.39 9.52 -8.47
N ASP A 206 -19.12 9.87 -8.28
CA ASP A 206 -18.39 10.76 -9.18
C ASP A 206 -17.53 9.93 -10.14
N LEU A 207 -17.89 9.90 -11.41
CA LEU A 207 -17.18 9.24 -12.52
C LEU A 207 -16.52 10.27 -13.46
N THR A 208 -16.25 11.48 -12.96
CA THR A 208 -15.60 12.54 -13.75
C THR A 208 -14.27 12.06 -14.32
N GLY A 209 -14.15 12.03 -15.64
CA GLY A 209 -12.93 11.59 -16.34
C GLY A 209 -12.60 10.10 -16.25
N ALA A 210 -13.49 9.27 -15.70
CA ALA A 210 -13.28 7.83 -15.63
C ALA A 210 -13.38 7.16 -17.02
N ASP A 211 -12.63 6.08 -17.22
CA ASP A 211 -12.69 5.24 -18.41
C ASP A 211 -13.46 3.94 -18.14
N LEU A 212 -14.68 3.84 -18.68
CA LEU A 212 -15.53 2.66 -18.55
C LEU A 212 -15.54 1.80 -19.82
N THR A 213 -14.59 1.98 -20.75
CA THR A 213 -14.58 1.24 -22.02
C THR A 213 -14.72 -0.26 -21.80
N GLY A 214 -15.76 -0.87 -22.38
CA GLY A 214 -16.06 -2.29 -22.23
C GLY A 214 -16.58 -2.71 -20.85
N ALA A 215 -16.79 -1.78 -19.92
CA ALA A 215 -17.40 -2.10 -18.64
C ALA A 215 -18.85 -2.59 -18.80
N ARG A 216 -19.27 -3.48 -17.90
CA ARG A 216 -20.59 -4.10 -17.91
C ARG A 216 -21.42 -3.61 -16.73
N LEU A 217 -22.22 -2.59 -16.95
CA LEU A 217 -23.12 -1.99 -15.97
C LEU A 217 -24.53 -2.61 -16.03
N ALA A 218 -24.87 -3.28 -17.13
CA ALA A 218 -26.11 -4.03 -17.31
C ALA A 218 -25.80 -5.46 -17.73
N TYR A 219 -26.61 -6.41 -17.27
CA TYR A 219 -26.49 -7.83 -17.62
C TYR A 219 -27.83 -8.42 -18.04
N LEU A 220 -27.82 -9.33 -19.02
CA LEU A 220 -29.02 -9.95 -19.55
C LEU A 220 -29.60 -11.08 -18.68
N ASN A 221 -28.92 -11.44 -17.56
CA ASN A 221 -29.44 -12.47 -16.66
C ASN A 221 -30.44 -11.85 -15.67
N PRO A 222 -31.68 -12.36 -15.60
CA PRO A 222 -32.73 -11.82 -14.73
C PRO A 222 -32.41 -11.94 -13.22
N SER A 223 -31.37 -12.65 -12.83
CA SER A 223 -30.96 -12.78 -11.42
C SER A 223 -30.17 -11.55 -10.90
N TYR A 224 -29.68 -10.72 -11.79
CA TYR A 224 -28.93 -9.50 -11.47
C TYR A 224 -29.55 -8.32 -12.21
N GLY A 225 -29.79 -7.22 -11.49
CA GLY A 225 -30.22 -5.97 -12.09
C GLY A 225 -29.09 -5.19 -12.78
N PRO A 226 -29.42 -4.14 -13.54
CA PRO A 226 -28.45 -3.16 -13.95
C PRO A 226 -27.89 -2.43 -12.71
N ALA A 227 -26.69 -1.83 -12.85
CA ALA A 227 -26.19 -0.89 -11.84
C ALA A 227 -27.18 0.28 -11.66
N ASP A 228 -27.36 0.73 -10.42
CA ASP A 228 -28.12 1.96 -10.15
C ASP A 228 -27.20 3.18 -10.32
N ILE A 229 -27.38 3.90 -11.40
CA ILE A 229 -26.59 5.07 -11.79
C ILE A 229 -27.30 6.40 -11.51
N THR A 230 -28.30 6.39 -10.63
CA THR A 230 -29.07 7.61 -10.30
C THR A 230 -28.17 8.69 -9.72
N GLY A 231 -28.15 9.86 -10.33
CA GLY A 231 -27.38 11.02 -9.87
C GLY A 231 -25.86 10.92 -10.07
N VAL A 232 -25.37 9.97 -10.87
CA VAL A 232 -23.94 9.85 -11.20
C VAL A 232 -23.45 11.06 -11.99
N THR A 233 -22.26 11.55 -11.65
CA THR A 233 -21.53 12.58 -12.41
C THR A 233 -20.67 11.94 -13.49
N TRP A 234 -20.89 12.30 -14.77
CA TRP A 234 -20.24 11.72 -15.95
C TRP A 234 -19.31 12.68 -16.68
N THR A 235 -18.93 13.80 -16.07
CA THR A 235 -18.15 14.86 -16.76
C THR A 235 -16.86 14.28 -17.35
N ASN A 236 -16.71 14.37 -18.68
CA ASN A 236 -15.55 13.83 -19.42
C ASN A 236 -15.29 12.31 -19.27
N ALA A 237 -16.24 11.54 -18.75
CA ALA A 237 -16.09 10.07 -18.70
C ALA A 237 -16.09 9.47 -20.11
N ILE A 238 -15.46 8.31 -20.26
CA ILE A 238 -15.57 7.46 -21.45
C ILE A 238 -16.58 6.37 -21.10
N CYS A 239 -17.64 6.28 -21.90
CA CYS A 239 -18.76 5.34 -21.69
C CYS A 239 -18.36 3.90 -22.04
N PRO A 240 -19.15 2.87 -21.63
CA PRO A 240 -18.87 1.48 -21.95
C PRO A 240 -18.68 1.14 -23.42
N ASP A 241 -19.34 1.86 -24.33
CA ASP A 241 -19.21 1.73 -25.78
C ASP A 241 -18.01 2.48 -26.38
N GLY A 242 -17.19 3.14 -25.52
CA GLY A 242 -16.04 3.95 -25.92
C GLY A 242 -16.36 5.39 -26.32
N THR A 243 -17.63 5.82 -26.24
CA THR A 243 -17.99 7.23 -26.52
C THR A 243 -17.69 8.13 -25.32
N HIS A 244 -17.40 9.41 -25.57
CA HIS A 244 -17.25 10.39 -24.52
C HIS A 244 -18.61 10.90 -24.04
N ALA A 245 -18.85 10.94 -22.72
CA ALA A 245 -20.07 11.44 -22.11
C ALA A 245 -20.42 12.86 -22.58
N SER A 246 -19.40 13.72 -22.78
CA SER A 246 -19.58 15.08 -23.31
C SER A 246 -20.21 15.14 -24.70
N THR A 247 -20.10 14.09 -25.51
CA THR A 247 -20.70 14.02 -26.87
C THR A 247 -22.13 13.50 -26.86
N VAL A 248 -22.56 12.86 -25.74
CA VAL A 248 -23.87 12.20 -25.60
C VAL A 248 -24.72 12.83 -24.48
N GLY A 249 -24.52 14.11 -24.20
CA GLY A 249 -25.33 14.87 -23.24
C GLY A 249 -24.81 14.80 -21.80
N ASN A 250 -23.51 14.59 -21.61
CA ASN A 250 -22.84 14.43 -20.30
C ASN A 250 -23.40 13.25 -19.48
N THR A 251 -23.74 12.15 -20.15
CA THR A 251 -24.20 10.93 -19.48
C THR A 251 -23.83 9.69 -20.29
N CYS A 252 -23.54 8.59 -19.61
CA CYS A 252 -23.42 7.29 -20.23
C CYS A 252 -24.68 6.43 -20.09
N ALA A 253 -25.75 6.97 -19.52
CA ALA A 253 -26.97 6.21 -19.24
C ALA A 253 -27.62 5.55 -20.47
N ASN A 254 -27.39 6.07 -21.66
CA ASN A 254 -27.90 5.53 -22.93
C ASN A 254 -26.91 4.59 -23.65
N ASN A 255 -25.71 4.38 -23.09
CA ASN A 255 -24.58 3.70 -23.69
C ASN A 255 -24.05 2.56 -22.79
N LEU A 256 -24.95 1.98 -21.96
CA LEU A 256 -24.65 0.89 -21.01
C LEU A 256 -24.78 -0.49 -21.66
#